data_dea287db18f2b2fb1de25729681004ed
#
_entry.id   dea287db18f2b2fb1de25729681004ed
#
_cell.length_a   1.000
_cell.length_b   1.000
_cell.length_c   1.000
_cell.angle_alpha   90.00
_cell.angle_beta   90.00
_cell.angle_gamma   90.00
#
_symmetry.space_group_name_H-M   'P 1'
#
loop_
_entity.id
_entity.type
_entity.pdbx_description
1 polymer ?
#
loop_
_entity_poly.entity_id
_entity_poly.type
_entity_poly.pdbx_seq_one_letter_code
_entity_poly.pdbx_strand_id
1 'polypeptide(L)'
;YRHPEYNQSKASFRQAANRVNDIVRTSGGYRRRVSNMGFYWAMSDYSDALAAIDWFSNTFLSLTGSLNYRFSRQFLDGGLSFRRYWREDGSTEFAMDTRHSWTFDERTDFRISSRFASSNDFVRENSFNPREVTQSIDSEGGFNRRFDWGALSFSANRKQYLSDDRTEWTLPSLNLSLSPVTLLRAPSSD
;
A
#
# COMPACT_ATOMS: atom_id res chain seq x y z
N TYR A 1 -4.01 13.43 30.19
CA TYR A 1 -4.65 13.87 28.93
C TYR A 1 -4.77 12.65 28.02
N ARG A 2 -5.97 12.05 27.93
CA ARG A 2 -6.21 10.88 27.05
C ARG A 2 -6.51 11.41 25.66
N HIS A 3 -5.66 11.05 24.69
CA HIS A 3 -5.80 11.44 23.30
C HIS A 3 -7.15 11.01 22.71
N PRO A 4 -7.86 11.85 21.92
CA PRO A 4 -9.17 11.52 21.34
C PRO A 4 -9.16 10.24 20.49
N GLU A 5 -8.06 9.92 19.85
CA GLU A 5 -7.89 8.70 19.03
C GLU A 5 -7.93 7.41 19.85
N TYR A 6 -7.50 7.43 21.12
CA TYR A 6 -7.62 6.28 22.02
C TYR A 6 -9.07 5.88 22.29
N ASN A 7 -9.96 6.84 22.29
CA ASN A 7 -11.41 6.60 22.45
C ASN A 7 -12.03 6.09 21.14
N GLN A 8 -11.52 6.53 19.97
CA GLN A 8 -11.95 6.00 18.68
C GLN A 8 -11.50 4.54 18.48
N SER A 9 -10.30 4.17 18.92
CA SER A 9 -9.84 2.77 18.84
C SER A 9 -10.67 1.83 19.69
N LYS A 10 -11.09 2.25 20.90
CA LYS A 10 -12.04 1.50 21.74
C LYS A 10 -13.43 1.38 21.13
N ALA A 11 -13.90 2.44 20.47
CA ALA A 11 -15.20 2.43 19.79
C ALA A 11 -15.19 1.49 18.58
N SER A 12 -14.11 1.51 17.78
CA SER A 12 -13.96 0.61 16.65
C SER A 12 -13.78 -0.87 17.06
N PHE A 13 -13.08 -1.13 18.16
CA PHE A 13 -13.00 -2.48 18.73
C PHE A 13 -14.35 -3.00 19.21
N ARG A 14 -15.15 -2.18 19.91
CA ARG A 14 -16.51 -2.53 20.32
C ARG A 14 -17.43 -2.74 19.12
N GLN A 15 -17.28 -1.92 18.08
CA GLN A 15 -18.06 -2.03 16.85
C GLN A 15 -17.69 -3.30 16.06
N ALA A 16 -16.42 -3.67 16.03
CA ALA A 16 -15.95 -4.94 15.46
C ALA A 16 -16.49 -6.13 16.27
N ALA A 17 -16.39 -6.08 17.61
CA ALA A 17 -16.91 -7.13 18.48
C ALA A 17 -18.45 -7.30 18.37
N ASN A 18 -19.19 -6.23 18.19
CA ASN A 18 -20.66 -6.30 18.01
C ASN A 18 -21.04 -6.89 16.65
N ARG A 19 -20.22 -6.77 15.62
CA ARG A 19 -20.46 -7.38 14.30
C ARG A 19 -20.19 -8.88 14.27
N VAL A 20 -19.44 -9.43 15.21
CA VAL A 20 -19.18 -10.88 15.34
C VAL A 20 -20.46 -11.68 15.55
N ASN A 21 -21.51 -11.05 16.07
CA ASN A 21 -22.80 -11.69 16.35
C ASN A 21 -23.78 -11.67 15.16
N ASP A 22 -23.39 -11.10 14.02
CA ASP A 22 -24.27 -10.95 12.86
C ASP A 22 -24.29 -12.26 12.04
N ILE A 23 -25.06 -13.24 12.52
CA ILE A 23 -25.32 -14.50 11.82
C ILE A 23 -26.54 -14.29 10.94
N VAL A 24 -26.32 -14.16 9.63
CA VAL A 24 -27.43 -13.98 8.66
C VAL A 24 -27.92 -15.35 8.17
N ARG A 25 -29.20 -15.64 8.38
CA ARG A 25 -29.90 -16.78 7.76
C ARG A 25 -30.51 -16.31 6.45
N THR A 26 -30.04 -16.85 5.31
CA THR A 26 -30.70 -16.64 4.02
C THR A 26 -31.55 -17.82 3.64
N SER A 27 -32.70 -17.56 2.96
CA SER A 27 -33.64 -18.59 2.50
C SER A 27 -32.97 -19.55 1.51
N GLY A 28 -32.85 -20.83 1.83
CA GLY A 28 -32.28 -21.89 0.97
C GLY A 28 -31.04 -22.59 1.49
N GLY A 29 -30.54 -22.21 2.64
CA GLY A 29 -29.40 -22.86 3.31
C GLY A 29 -28.88 -22.00 4.44
N TYR A 30 -28.38 -22.63 5.49
CA TYR A 30 -27.75 -21.91 6.59
C TYR A 30 -26.37 -21.38 6.18
N ARG A 31 -26.30 -20.19 5.58
CA ARG A 31 -25.04 -19.50 5.35
C ARG A 31 -24.67 -18.73 6.60
N ARG A 32 -23.58 -19.11 7.23
CA ARG A 32 -23.01 -18.38 8.37
C ARG A 32 -22.01 -17.38 7.82
N ARG A 33 -22.08 -16.17 8.36
CA ARG A 33 -21.16 -15.08 8.01
C ARG A 33 -20.60 -14.49 9.29
N VAL A 34 -19.28 -14.37 9.32
CA VAL A 34 -18.57 -13.54 10.29
C VAL A 34 -17.79 -12.51 9.47
N SER A 35 -18.06 -11.25 9.66
CA SER A 35 -17.39 -10.20 8.88
C SER A 35 -16.72 -9.19 9.79
N ASN A 36 -15.54 -8.74 9.36
CA ASN A 36 -14.76 -7.71 10.01
C ASN A 36 -14.44 -8.02 11.49
N MET A 37 -14.17 -9.30 11.77
CA MET A 37 -13.65 -9.70 13.06
C MET A 37 -12.16 -9.40 13.08
N GLY A 38 -11.77 -8.35 13.81
CA GLY A 38 -10.40 -7.88 13.72
C GLY A 38 -9.89 -7.24 15.00
N PHE A 39 -8.61 -7.06 14.99
CA PHE A 39 -7.84 -6.39 16.02
C PHE A 39 -7.18 -5.13 15.44
N TYR A 40 -7.41 -4.02 16.10
CA TYR A 40 -6.74 -2.75 15.81
C TYR A 40 -5.74 -2.46 16.93
N TRP A 41 -4.51 -2.19 16.54
CA TRP A 41 -3.41 -1.90 17.43
C TRP A 41 -2.84 -0.51 17.15
N ALA A 42 -3.08 0.44 18.05
CA ALA A 42 -2.37 1.72 18.08
C ALA A 42 -1.00 1.49 18.74
N MET A 43 0.03 1.30 17.91
CA MET A 43 1.40 1.02 18.37
C MET A 43 2.04 2.27 18.99
N SER A 44 1.73 3.44 18.42
CA SER A 44 2.20 4.73 18.91
C SER A 44 1.23 5.83 18.47
N ASP A 45 1.51 7.10 18.85
CA ASP A 45 0.77 8.27 18.35
C ASP A 45 0.93 8.47 16.83
N TYR A 46 1.88 7.78 16.23
CA TYR A 46 2.29 7.96 14.84
C TYR A 46 2.19 6.69 14.00
N SER A 47 1.74 5.57 14.59
CA SER A 47 1.66 4.31 13.88
C SER A 47 0.57 3.41 14.40
N ASP A 48 -0.12 2.76 13.48
CA ASP A 48 -1.20 1.81 13.76
C ASP A 48 -1.13 0.58 12.86
N ALA A 49 -1.73 -0.49 13.34
CA ALA A 49 -1.92 -1.71 12.59
C ALA A 49 -3.34 -2.26 12.77
N LEU A 50 -3.86 -2.87 11.73
CA LEU A 50 -5.14 -3.56 11.71
C LEU A 50 -4.94 -4.98 11.15
N ALA A 51 -5.57 -5.95 11.78
CA ALA A 51 -5.77 -7.28 11.20
C ALA A 51 -7.23 -7.68 11.36
N ALA A 52 -7.88 -8.11 10.28
CA ALA A 52 -9.28 -8.48 10.29
C ALA A 52 -9.52 -9.73 9.43
N ILE A 53 -10.48 -10.54 9.84
CA ILE A 53 -10.89 -11.76 9.18
C ILE A 53 -12.34 -11.63 8.78
N ASP A 54 -12.65 -12.03 7.54
CA ASP A 54 -14.01 -12.27 7.07
C ASP A 54 -14.14 -13.75 6.73
N TRP A 55 -15.20 -14.37 7.24
CA TRP A 55 -15.52 -15.75 6.94
C TRP A 55 -16.95 -15.88 6.45
N PHE A 56 -17.09 -16.52 5.32
CA PHE A 56 -18.39 -16.84 4.73
C PHE A 56 -18.45 -18.34 4.51
N SER A 57 -19.35 -19.00 5.23
CA SER A 57 -19.57 -20.43 5.10
C SER A 57 -19.80 -20.81 3.64
N ASN A 58 -19.07 -21.82 3.17
CA ASN A 58 -19.15 -22.36 1.81
C ASN A 58 -18.87 -21.32 0.72
N THR A 59 -17.98 -20.37 0.98
CA THR A 59 -17.63 -19.36 -0.01
C THR A 59 -16.16 -18.95 0.08
N PHE A 60 -15.75 -18.32 1.17
CA PHE A 60 -14.37 -17.91 1.35
C PHE A 60 -14.04 -17.59 2.82
N LEU A 61 -12.74 -17.62 3.09
CA LEU A 61 -12.11 -16.97 4.23
C LEU A 61 -11.22 -15.85 3.69
N SER A 62 -11.27 -14.66 4.27
CA SER A 62 -10.32 -13.60 3.94
C SER A 62 -9.59 -13.09 5.18
N LEU A 63 -8.34 -12.72 4.97
CA LEU A 63 -7.51 -12.02 5.94
C LEU A 63 -7.12 -10.66 5.33
N THR A 64 -7.44 -9.60 6.04
CA THR A 64 -7.05 -8.23 5.70
C THR A 64 -6.10 -7.72 6.77
N GLY A 65 -5.01 -7.08 6.37
CA GLY A 65 -4.11 -6.40 7.27
C GLY A 65 -3.69 -5.05 6.74
N SER A 66 -3.44 -4.11 7.63
CA SER A 66 -2.85 -2.83 7.28
C SER A 66 -1.92 -2.34 8.38
N LEU A 67 -0.92 -1.61 7.95
CA LEU A 67 0.04 -0.90 8.79
C LEU A 67 0.18 0.51 8.24
N ASN A 68 0.02 1.52 9.08
CA ASN A 68 0.22 2.92 8.73
C ASN A 68 1.19 3.55 9.71
N TYR A 69 2.00 4.47 9.22
CA TYR A 69 2.88 5.26 10.06
C TYR A 69 3.12 6.65 9.45
N ARG A 70 3.31 7.63 10.35
CA ARG A 70 3.64 9.01 9.98
C ARG A 70 4.53 9.64 11.03
N PHE A 71 5.84 9.52 10.84
CA PHE A 71 6.85 10.13 11.71
C PHE A 71 7.23 11.51 11.17
N SER A 72 6.38 12.51 11.37
CA SER A 72 6.51 13.83 10.76
C SER A 72 7.83 14.52 11.07
N ARG A 73 8.40 14.33 12.25
CA ARG A 73 9.71 14.89 12.62
C ARG A 73 10.88 14.24 11.88
N GLN A 74 10.70 13.06 11.34
CA GLN A 74 11.70 12.30 10.59
C GLN A 74 11.37 12.28 9.10
N PHE A 75 10.30 12.96 8.69
CA PHE A 75 9.82 12.99 7.32
C PHE A 75 9.64 11.58 6.71
N LEU A 76 9.19 10.65 7.55
CA LEU A 76 8.91 9.28 7.16
C LEU A 76 7.42 9.04 7.27
N ASP A 77 6.76 8.84 6.16
CA ASP A 77 5.37 8.42 6.13
C ASP A 77 5.18 7.23 5.19
N GLY A 78 4.19 6.42 5.50
CA GLY A 78 3.89 5.28 4.66
C GLY A 78 2.80 4.40 5.20
N GLY A 79 2.43 3.46 4.37
CA GLY A 79 1.46 2.44 4.69
C GLY A 79 1.62 1.22 3.82
N LEU A 80 1.19 0.11 4.39
CA LEU A 80 1.07 -1.19 3.74
C LEU A 80 -0.32 -1.71 4.03
N SER A 81 -1.02 -2.18 3.04
CA SER A 81 -2.23 -2.96 3.22
C SER A 81 -2.16 -4.23 2.38
N PHE A 82 -2.71 -5.30 2.89
CA PHE A 82 -2.84 -6.53 2.15
C PHE A 82 -4.17 -7.19 2.41
N ARG A 83 -4.59 -8.01 1.45
CA ARG A 83 -5.78 -8.84 1.57
C ARG A 83 -5.52 -10.18 0.90
N ARG A 84 -5.87 -11.26 1.58
CA ARG A 84 -5.77 -12.61 1.06
C ARG A 84 -7.10 -13.32 1.21
N TYR A 85 -7.52 -13.99 0.16
CA TYR A 85 -8.71 -14.83 0.13
C TYR A 85 -8.34 -16.29 -0.08
N TRP A 86 -9.01 -17.15 0.62
CA TRP A 86 -9.01 -18.59 0.42
C TRP A 86 -10.43 -18.98 0.09
N ARG A 87 -10.65 -19.45 -1.12
CA ARG A 87 -11.95 -19.88 -1.60
C ARG A 87 -12.16 -21.36 -1.33
N GLU A 88 -13.39 -21.82 -1.31
CA GLU A 88 -13.73 -23.24 -1.07
C GLU A 88 -13.27 -24.16 -2.20
N ASP A 89 -13.15 -23.65 -3.43
CA ASP A 89 -12.60 -24.35 -4.58
C ASP A 89 -11.06 -24.59 -4.50
N GLY A 90 -10.43 -24.15 -3.42
CA GLY A 90 -8.99 -24.23 -3.19
C GLY A 90 -8.19 -23.11 -3.83
N SER A 91 -8.82 -22.21 -4.57
CA SER A 91 -8.13 -21.05 -5.13
C SER A 91 -7.75 -20.05 -4.03
N THR A 92 -6.64 -19.37 -4.23
CA THR A 92 -6.17 -18.32 -3.34
C THR A 92 -5.87 -17.06 -4.13
N GLU A 93 -6.34 -15.94 -3.61
CA GLU A 93 -6.11 -14.63 -4.20
C GLU A 93 -5.46 -13.70 -3.19
N PHE A 94 -4.59 -12.84 -3.69
CA PHE A 94 -3.82 -11.93 -2.86
C PHE A 94 -3.74 -10.55 -3.53
N ALA A 95 -3.95 -9.51 -2.75
CA ALA A 95 -3.68 -8.13 -3.15
C ALA A 95 -2.87 -7.41 -2.08
N MET A 96 -2.00 -6.54 -2.52
CA MET A 96 -1.15 -5.71 -1.67
C MET A 96 -1.07 -4.30 -2.26
N ASP A 97 -1.17 -3.31 -1.40
CA ASP A 97 -0.93 -1.91 -1.70
C ASP A 97 0.09 -1.37 -0.69
N THR A 98 1.11 -0.71 -1.18
CA THR A 98 2.12 -0.10 -0.31
C THR A 98 2.52 1.26 -0.85
N ARG A 99 2.67 2.21 0.06
CA ARG A 99 3.14 3.55 -0.24
C ARG A 99 4.07 4.02 0.87
N HIS A 100 5.26 4.44 0.48
CA HIS A 100 6.24 4.99 1.40
C HIS A 100 6.85 6.25 0.80
N SER A 101 7.03 7.26 1.62
CA SER A 101 7.71 8.51 1.28
C SER A 101 8.65 8.86 2.42
N TRP A 102 9.94 8.79 2.16
CA TRP A 102 10.98 9.00 3.13
C TRP A 102 11.94 10.08 2.66
N THR A 103 12.11 11.10 3.48
CA THR A 103 13.12 12.13 3.27
C THR A 103 14.15 11.97 4.38
N PHE A 104 15.30 11.36 4.06
CA PHE A 104 16.34 11.06 5.04
C PHE A 104 17.10 12.32 5.47
N ASP A 105 17.32 13.21 4.50
CA ASP A 105 17.95 14.51 4.69
C ASP A 105 17.51 15.47 3.57
N GLU A 106 17.98 16.72 3.58
CA GLU A 106 17.68 17.73 2.56
C GLU A 106 18.11 17.35 1.13
N ARG A 107 18.89 16.31 1.00
CA ARG A 107 19.51 15.88 -0.27
C ARG A 107 19.11 14.48 -0.70
N THR A 108 18.44 13.71 0.19
CA THR A 108 18.14 12.30 -0.04
C THR A 108 16.68 12.01 0.19
N ASP A 109 15.98 11.60 -0.85
CA ASP A 109 14.60 11.17 -0.79
C ASP A 109 14.39 9.80 -1.45
N PHE A 110 13.44 9.06 -0.90
CA PHE A 110 12.98 7.78 -1.43
C PHE A 110 11.47 7.77 -1.45
N ARG A 111 10.90 7.31 -2.55
CA ARG A 111 9.46 7.11 -2.69
C ARG A 111 9.19 5.79 -3.36
N ILE A 112 8.19 5.08 -2.86
CA ILE A 112 7.66 3.89 -3.50
C ILE A 112 6.15 3.89 -3.38
N SER A 113 5.48 3.58 -4.47
CA SER A 113 4.05 3.31 -4.51
C SER A 113 3.88 2.05 -5.34
N SER A 114 3.49 0.97 -4.71
CA SER A 114 3.35 -0.31 -5.38
C SER A 114 2.02 -0.94 -5.05
N ARG A 115 1.33 -1.37 -6.09
CA ARG A 115 0.11 -2.16 -5.99
C ARG A 115 0.30 -3.48 -6.72
N PHE A 116 -0.14 -4.53 -6.10
CA PHE A 116 -0.08 -5.88 -6.64
C PHE A 116 -1.40 -6.61 -6.44
N ALA A 117 -1.83 -7.34 -7.44
CA ALA A 117 -2.92 -8.30 -7.34
C ALA A 117 -2.53 -9.61 -8.03
N SER A 118 -2.89 -10.73 -7.42
CA SER A 118 -2.55 -12.06 -7.93
C SER A 118 -3.31 -12.44 -9.19
N SER A 119 -4.50 -11.86 -9.39
CA SER A 119 -5.32 -12.05 -10.59
C SER A 119 -6.10 -10.79 -10.93
N ASN A 120 -6.42 -10.64 -12.21
CA ASN A 120 -7.26 -9.54 -12.68
C ASN A 120 -8.72 -9.72 -12.27
N ASP A 121 -9.19 -10.96 -12.20
CA ASP A 121 -10.55 -11.27 -11.77
C ASP A 121 -10.77 -10.86 -10.33
N PHE A 122 -9.76 -11.04 -9.47
CA PHE A 122 -9.80 -10.55 -8.09
C PHE A 122 -10.06 -9.04 -8.00
N VAL A 123 -9.42 -8.25 -8.84
CA VAL A 123 -9.63 -6.79 -8.87
C VAL A 123 -11.03 -6.46 -9.37
N ARG A 124 -11.52 -7.15 -10.41
CA ARG A 124 -12.85 -6.96 -10.97
C ARG A 124 -13.96 -7.27 -9.99
N GLU A 125 -13.84 -8.36 -9.25
CA GLU A 125 -14.86 -8.80 -8.30
C GLU A 125 -14.89 -7.96 -7.01
N ASN A 126 -13.77 -7.37 -6.62
CA ASN A 126 -13.62 -6.68 -5.34
C ASN A 126 -13.51 -5.15 -5.46
N SER A 127 -13.48 -4.59 -6.67
CA SER A 127 -13.49 -3.15 -6.87
C SER A 127 -14.90 -2.61 -7.05
N PHE A 128 -15.27 -1.64 -6.23
CA PHE A 128 -16.54 -0.90 -6.38
C PHE A 128 -16.43 0.25 -7.40
N ASN A 129 -15.23 0.54 -7.91
CA ASN A 129 -15.02 1.62 -8.86
C ASN A 129 -14.83 1.05 -10.27
N PRO A 130 -15.77 1.28 -11.20
CA PRO A 130 -15.65 0.78 -12.57
C PRO A 130 -14.37 1.23 -13.30
N ARG A 131 -13.81 2.38 -12.92
CA ARG A 131 -12.56 2.88 -13.50
C ARG A 131 -11.35 2.05 -13.06
N GLU A 132 -11.35 1.53 -11.85
CA GLU A 132 -10.28 0.65 -11.37
C GLU A 132 -10.27 -0.70 -12.10
N VAL A 133 -11.43 -1.18 -12.51
CA VAL A 133 -11.59 -2.44 -13.23
C VAL A 133 -11.08 -2.37 -14.67
N THR A 134 -11.08 -1.19 -15.27
CA THR A 134 -10.67 -0.96 -16.66
C THR A 134 -9.26 -0.40 -16.82
N GLN A 135 -8.63 -0.02 -15.73
CA GLN A 135 -7.31 0.61 -15.72
C GLN A 135 -6.20 -0.40 -15.40
N SER A 136 -4.99 0.04 -15.60
CA SER A 136 -3.79 -0.68 -15.18
C SER A 136 -3.49 -0.46 -13.68
N ILE A 137 -2.79 -1.40 -13.10
CA ILE A 137 -2.16 -1.27 -11.80
C ILE A 137 -0.73 -0.79 -12.01
N ASP A 138 -0.45 0.42 -11.56
CA ASP A 138 0.86 1.03 -11.67
C ASP A 138 1.62 0.90 -10.35
N SER A 139 2.90 0.52 -10.46
CA SER A 139 3.82 0.46 -9.33
C SER A 139 5.07 1.24 -9.73
N GLU A 140 5.46 2.17 -8.89
CA GLU A 140 6.60 3.04 -9.13
C GLU A 140 7.50 3.13 -7.91
N GLY A 141 8.79 3.25 -8.13
CA GLY A 141 9.76 3.48 -7.08
C GLY A 141 10.85 4.42 -7.56
N GLY A 142 11.27 5.31 -6.67
CA GLY A 142 12.31 6.29 -6.96
C GLY A 142 13.17 6.58 -5.75
N PHE A 143 14.45 6.76 -6.01
CA PHE A 143 15.44 7.23 -5.05
C PHE A 143 16.22 8.37 -5.68
N ASN A 144 16.38 9.47 -4.95
CA ASN A 144 17.16 10.62 -5.41
C ASN A 144 18.14 11.03 -4.31
N ARG A 145 19.38 11.31 -4.72
CA ARG A 145 20.40 11.86 -3.85
C ARG A 145 21.20 12.95 -4.55
N ARG A 146 21.27 14.09 -3.92
CA ARG A 146 22.07 15.23 -4.38
C ARG A 146 23.39 15.29 -3.63
N PHE A 147 24.46 15.43 -4.39
CA PHE A 147 25.82 15.64 -3.91
C PHE A 147 26.26 17.06 -4.29
N ASP A 148 27.33 17.56 -3.71
CA ASP A 148 27.86 18.89 -4.07
C ASP A 148 28.40 18.90 -5.51
N TRP A 149 28.82 17.75 -6.02
CA TRP A 149 29.37 17.56 -7.37
C TRP A 149 28.34 17.02 -8.38
N GLY A 150 27.12 16.69 -7.98
CA GLY A 150 26.14 16.12 -8.90
C GLY A 150 24.90 15.57 -8.23
N ALA A 151 24.09 14.85 -8.97
CA ALA A 151 22.89 14.17 -8.46
C ALA A 151 22.77 12.76 -9.02
N LEU A 152 22.38 11.83 -8.17
CA LEU A 152 22.08 10.45 -8.51
C LEU A 152 20.56 10.25 -8.39
N SER A 153 19.94 9.76 -9.44
CA SER A 153 18.53 9.33 -9.40
C SER A 153 18.40 7.90 -9.92
N PHE A 154 17.57 7.15 -9.23
CA PHE A 154 17.17 5.81 -9.62
C PHE A 154 15.65 5.77 -9.70
N SER A 155 15.11 5.17 -10.75
CA SER A 155 13.66 4.96 -10.87
C SER A 155 13.36 3.61 -11.53
N ALA A 156 12.24 3.00 -11.08
CA ALA A 156 11.70 1.78 -11.65
C ALA A 156 10.18 1.90 -11.73
N ASN A 157 9.58 1.33 -12.77
CA ASN A 157 8.15 1.34 -12.97
C ASN A 157 7.69 -0.03 -13.47
N ARG A 158 6.52 -0.46 -12.97
CA ARG A 158 5.82 -1.67 -13.41
C ARG A 158 4.37 -1.32 -13.65
N LYS A 159 3.84 -1.73 -14.78
CA LYS A 159 2.44 -1.55 -15.16
C LYS A 159 1.80 -2.89 -15.47
N GLN A 160 0.74 -3.23 -14.76
CA GLN A 160 -0.05 -4.44 -14.98
C GLN A 160 -1.40 -4.04 -15.56
N TYR A 161 -1.70 -4.51 -16.76
CA TYR A 161 -2.97 -4.28 -17.43
C TYR A 161 -3.99 -5.32 -16.97
N LEU A 162 -5.16 -4.85 -16.54
CA LEU A 162 -6.24 -5.70 -16.04
C LEU A 162 -7.10 -6.28 -17.16
N SER A 163 -6.95 -5.77 -18.39
CA SER A 163 -7.75 -6.18 -19.55
C SER A 163 -7.25 -7.46 -20.21
N ASP A 164 -5.94 -7.67 -20.25
CA ASP A 164 -5.28 -8.67 -21.06
C ASP A 164 -4.17 -9.44 -20.33
N ASP A 165 -4.14 -9.40 -19.00
CA ASP A 165 -3.13 -10.05 -18.14
C ASP A 165 -1.67 -9.68 -18.48
N ARG A 166 -1.48 -8.58 -19.21
CA ARG A 166 -0.17 -8.11 -19.62
C ARG A 166 0.50 -7.31 -18.51
N THR A 167 1.75 -7.61 -18.25
CA THR A 167 2.60 -6.84 -17.35
C THR A 167 3.76 -6.24 -18.12
N GLU A 168 3.91 -4.93 -18.05
CA GLU A 168 5.03 -4.19 -18.61
C GLU A 168 5.97 -3.75 -17.49
N TRP A 169 7.23 -4.02 -17.66
CA TRP A 169 8.29 -3.54 -16.78
C TRP A 169 9.10 -2.50 -17.54
N THR A 170 9.15 -1.30 -17.00
CA THR A 170 10.15 -0.34 -17.44
C THR A 170 11.45 -0.67 -16.72
N LEU A 171 12.50 -0.95 -17.49
CA LEU A 171 13.80 -1.25 -16.92
C LEU A 171 14.22 -0.15 -15.93
N PRO A 172 14.83 -0.53 -14.81
CA PRO A 172 15.34 0.45 -13.86
C PRO A 172 16.27 1.43 -14.55
N SER A 173 16.01 2.71 -14.39
CA SER A 173 16.87 3.78 -14.90
C SER A 173 17.74 4.32 -13.78
N LEU A 174 19.03 4.44 -14.06
CA LEU A 174 19.99 5.10 -13.20
C LEU A 174 20.54 6.32 -13.94
N ASN A 175 20.34 7.48 -13.37
CA ASN A 175 20.82 8.73 -13.92
C ASN A 175 21.81 9.38 -12.95
N LEU A 176 23.00 9.69 -13.46
CA LEU A 176 24.02 10.44 -12.75
C LEU A 176 24.28 11.75 -13.51
N SER A 177 23.86 12.85 -12.92
CA SER A 177 24.15 14.18 -13.45
C SER A 177 25.30 14.81 -12.67
N LEU A 178 26.28 15.33 -13.38
CA LEU A 178 27.42 16.02 -12.77
C LEU A 178 27.21 17.53 -12.81
N SER A 179 27.59 18.22 -11.75
CA SER A 179 27.60 19.67 -11.71
C SER A 179 28.66 20.20 -12.71
N PRO A 180 28.42 21.32 -13.40
CA PRO A 180 29.41 21.90 -14.30
C PRO A 180 30.72 22.16 -13.58
N VAL A 181 31.82 21.64 -14.14
CA VAL A 181 33.19 21.89 -13.63
C VAL A 181 33.84 22.84 -14.59
N THR A 182 34.35 23.97 -14.07
CA THR A 182 35.14 24.92 -14.85
C THR A 182 36.53 24.33 -15.05
N LEU A 183 36.78 23.76 -16.24
CA LEU A 183 38.08 23.16 -16.59
C LEU A 183 39.13 24.21 -16.90
N LEU A 184 38.72 25.34 -17.46
CA LEU A 184 39.60 26.42 -17.83
C LEU A 184 38.96 27.77 -17.46
N ARG A 185 39.71 28.61 -16.80
CA ARG A 185 39.33 30.00 -16.52
C ARG A 185 40.25 30.88 -17.36
N ALA A 186 39.67 31.64 -18.27
CA ALA A 186 40.46 32.61 -19.03
C ALA A 186 41.06 33.63 -18.04
N PRO A 187 42.32 34.00 -18.20
CA PRO A 187 42.91 35.09 -17.38
C PRO A 187 42.11 36.36 -17.65
N SER A 188 41.72 37.03 -16.58
CA SER A 188 41.13 38.39 -16.71
C SER A 188 42.21 39.31 -17.26
N SER A 189 42.00 39.88 -18.47
CA SER A 189 42.77 40.99 -18.94
C SER A 189 42.31 42.23 -18.14
N ASP A 190 43.17 42.69 -17.25
CA ASP A 190 43.09 44.04 -16.67
C ASP A 190 43.34 45.08 -17.75
#